data_7704cdaed27c4b1180622fbf3d3811b3
#
_entry.id   7704cdaed27c4b1180622fbf3d3811b3
#
_cell.length_a   1.000
_cell.length_b   1.000
_cell.length_c   1.000
_cell.angle_alpha   90.00
_cell.angle_beta   90.00
_cell.angle_gamma   90.00
#
_symmetry.space_group_name_H-M   'P 1'
#
loop_
_entity.id
_entity.type
_entity.pdbx_description
1 polymer ?
#
loop_
_entity_poly.entity_id
_entity_poly.type
_entity_poly.pdbx_seq_one_letter_code
_entity_poly.pdbx_strand_id
1 'polypeptide(L)'
;MNSRKREYSDVLDPFFLAHDLFRLQLSSGHIYPNPDLDAVPMRLVEETIERLGLDDPQCRELRARWYQDYLEHKLPSVYLKGKAPFVWAEADRQGLL
;
A
#
# COMPACT_ATOMS: atom_id res chain seq x y z
N MET A 1 -4.43 17.98 -21.44
CA MET A 1 -4.10 18.12 -20.82
C MET A 1 -3.82 18.05 -19.42
N ASN A 2 -4.50 18.50 -18.68
CA ASN A 2 -4.32 18.45 -17.27
C ASN A 2 -4.28 17.07 -16.70
N SER A 3 -4.91 16.14 -17.37
CA SER A 3 -4.94 14.79 -16.87
C SER A 3 -3.56 14.20 -16.75
N ARG A 4 -2.66 14.55 -17.63
CA ARG A 4 -1.33 14.03 -17.57
C ARG A 4 -0.58 14.48 -16.34
N LYS A 5 -0.70 15.78 -16.01
CA LYS A 5 -0.09 16.28 -14.83
C LYS A 5 -0.65 15.65 -13.60
N ARG A 6 -1.95 15.47 -13.59
CA ARG A 6 -2.61 14.87 -12.47
C ARG A 6 -2.19 13.43 -12.27
N GLU A 7 -2.03 12.69 -13.38
CA GLU A 7 -1.58 11.32 -13.31
C GLU A 7 -0.19 11.22 -12.69
N TYR A 8 0.66 12.14 -13.07
CA TYR A 8 2.00 12.15 -12.55
C TYR A 8 2.00 12.40 -11.06
N SER A 9 1.18 13.33 -10.63
CA SER A 9 1.04 13.62 -9.23
C SER A 9 0.47 12.43 -8.47
N ASP A 10 -0.51 11.76 -9.05
CA ASP A 10 -1.13 10.60 -8.42
C ASP A 10 -0.14 9.47 -8.22
N VAL A 11 0.75 9.28 -9.18
CA VAL A 11 1.75 8.23 -9.07
C VAL A 11 2.66 8.44 -7.87
N LEU A 12 2.87 9.69 -7.48
CA LEU A 12 3.69 10.01 -6.34
C LEU A 12 2.93 9.96 -5.03
N ASP A 13 1.61 9.80 -5.08
CA ASP A 13 0.78 9.74 -3.89
C ASP A 13 0.78 8.30 -3.36
N PRO A 14 1.30 8.05 -2.16
CA PRO A 14 1.35 6.69 -1.63
C PRO A 14 -0.02 6.01 -1.56
N PHE A 15 -1.08 6.78 -1.29
CA PHE A 15 -2.41 6.23 -1.23
C PHE A 15 -2.85 5.71 -2.59
N PHE A 16 -2.59 6.50 -3.64
CA PHE A 16 -2.95 6.10 -4.99
C PHE A 16 -2.17 4.85 -5.41
N LEU A 17 -0.88 4.83 -5.12
CA LEU A 17 -0.06 3.67 -5.44
C LEU A 17 -0.56 2.42 -4.73
N ALA A 18 -0.94 2.57 -3.45
CA ALA A 18 -1.42 1.43 -2.68
C ALA A 18 -2.69 0.86 -3.27
N HIS A 19 -3.58 1.72 -3.78
CA HIS A 19 -4.86 1.26 -4.30
C HIS A 19 -4.74 0.54 -5.64
N ASP A 20 -3.88 1.03 -6.52
CA ASP A 20 -3.88 0.59 -7.90
C ASP A 20 -2.75 -0.37 -8.26
N LEU A 21 -1.61 -0.21 -7.64
CA LEU A 21 -0.41 -0.93 -8.06
C LEU A 21 0.04 -2.00 -7.08
N PHE A 22 -0.26 -1.82 -5.81
CA PHE A 22 0.25 -2.70 -4.76
C PHE A 22 -0.87 -3.43 -4.06
N ARG A 23 -0.53 -4.60 -3.54
CA ARG A 23 -1.41 -5.36 -2.65
C ARG A 23 -0.62 -5.68 -1.39
N LEU A 24 -1.33 -5.95 -0.32
CA LEU A 24 -0.70 -6.17 0.96
C LEU A 24 -1.35 -7.35 1.67
N GLN A 25 -0.53 -8.21 2.25
CA GLN A 25 -1.04 -9.24 3.13
C GLN A 25 -1.06 -8.64 4.54
N LEU A 26 -2.24 -8.33 5.04
CA LEU A 26 -2.35 -7.54 6.27
C LEU A 26 -1.77 -8.24 7.50
N SER A 27 -1.88 -9.56 7.55
CA SER A 27 -1.40 -10.30 8.71
C SER A 27 0.13 -10.29 8.84
N SER A 28 0.84 -10.22 7.72
CA SER A 28 2.30 -10.28 7.73
C SER A 28 2.95 -8.97 7.33
N GLY A 29 2.20 -8.05 6.73
CA GLY A 29 2.75 -6.82 6.19
C GLY A 29 3.44 -6.99 4.85
N HIS A 30 3.40 -8.19 4.26
CA HIS A 30 4.03 -8.47 2.97
C HIS A 30 3.37 -7.64 1.88
N ILE A 31 4.19 -6.92 1.09
CA ILE A 31 3.68 -6.11 -0.01
C ILE A 31 4.10 -6.77 -1.33
N TYR A 32 3.20 -6.78 -2.30
CA TYR A 32 3.45 -7.42 -3.58
C TYR A 32 2.67 -6.69 -4.66
N PRO A 33 3.02 -6.91 -5.94
CA PRO A 33 2.32 -6.21 -7.03
C PRO A 33 0.89 -6.69 -7.15
N ASN A 34 0.00 -5.80 -7.57
CA ASN A 34 -1.36 -6.17 -7.90
C ASN A 34 -1.32 -7.24 -9.00
N PRO A 35 -1.88 -8.43 -8.75
CA PRO A 35 -1.78 -9.53 -9.72
C PRO A 35 -2.52 -9.28 -11.03
N ASP A 36 -3.38 -8.27 -11.06
CA ASP A 36 -4.12 -7.94 -12.28
C ASP A 36 -3.37 -7.00 -13.20
N LEU A 37 -2.16 -6.59 -12.83
CA LEU A 37 -1.39 -5.67 -13.66
C LEU A 37 -0.85 -6.37 -14.91
N ASP A 38 -0.75 -5.60 -16.00
CA ASP A 38 -0.10 -6.09 -17.21
C ASP A 38 1.40 -6.26 -16.97
N ALA A 39 2.07 -6.88 -17.93
CA ALA A 39 3.49 -7.24 -17.75
C ALA A 39 4.39 -6.06 -17.46
N VAL A 40 4.22 -4.95 -18.18
CA VAL A 40 5.10 -3.81 -17.99
C VAL A 40 4.89 -3.14 -16.63
N PRO A 41 3.66 -2.76 -16.24
CA PRO A 41 3.48 -2.20 -14.90
C PRO A 41 3.82 -3.19 -13.79
N MET A 42 3.58 -4.50 -14.02
CA MET A 42 3.96 -5.51 -13.03
C MET A 42 5.45 -5.44 -12.74
N ARG A 43 6.26 -5.39 -13.79
CA ARG A 43 7.71 -5.32 -13.63
C ARG A 43 8.14 -4.04 -12.92
N LEU A 44 7.51 -2.92 -13.28
CA LEU A 44 7.86 -1.66 -12.65
C LEU A 44 7.56 -1.67 -11.15
N VAL A 45 6.44 -2.26 -10.77
CA VAL A 45 6.08 -2.37 -9.36
C VAL A 45 7.06 -3.27 -8.62
N GLU A 46 7.41 -4.42 -9.23
CA GLU A 46 8.38 -5.32 -8.62
C GLU A 46 9.72 -4.63 -8.41
N GLU A 47 10.18 -3.88 -9.39
CA GLU A 47 11.43 -3.15 -9.27
C GLU A 47 11.35 -2.08 -8.18
N THR A 48 10.21 -1.42 -8.09
CA THR A 48 10.02 -0.40 -7.07
C THR A 48 10.08 -1.00 -5.67
N ILE A 49 9.40 -2.13 -5.48
CA ILE A 49 9.42 -2.81 -4.19
C ILE A 49 10.86 -3.16 -3.80
N GLU A 50 11.60 -3.71 -4.75
CA GLU A 50 12.98 -4.12 -4.48
C GLU A 50 13.89 -2.93 -4.25
N ARG A 51 13.79 -1.94 -5.12
CA ARG A 51 14.69 -0.78 -5.06
C ARG A 51 14.50 0.02 -3.78
N LEU A 52 13.27 0.19 -3.35
CA LEU A 52 12.97 0.97 -2.16
C LEU A 52 12.90 0.14 -0.88
N GLY A 53 13.11 -1.17 -0.99
CA GLY A 53 13.07 -2.05 0.18
C GLY A 53 11.71 -2.09 0.83
N LEU A 54 10.64 -1.99 0.05
CA LEU A 54 9.29 -1.92 0.63
C LEU A 54 8.85 -3.20 1.30
N ASP A 55 9.45 -4.33 0.96
CA ASP A 55 9.08 -5.62 1.55
C ASP A 55 10.13 -6.15 2.51
N ASP A 56 11.02 -5.29 2.99
CA ASP A 56 12.02 -5.69 3.98
C ASP A 56 11.33 -6.13 5.27
N PRO A 57 11.99 -7.02 6.06
CA PRO A 57 11.39 -7.51 7.30
C PRO A 57 10.92 -6.42 8.25
N GLN A 58 11.68 -5.34 8.35
CA GLN A 58 11.29 -4.23 9.23
C GLN A 58 10.03 -3.54 8.71
N CYS A 59 9.92 -3.37 7.40
CA CYS A 59 8.74 -2.76 6.82
C CYS A 59 7.52 -3.66 6.98
N ARG A 60 7.70 -4.97 6.79
CA ARG A 60 6.61 -5.92 6.99
C ARG A 60 6.10 -5.88 8.42
N GLU A 61 7.02 -5.90 9.36
CA GLU A 61 6.67 -5.92 10.77
C GLU A 61 5.92 -4.66 11.16
N LEU A 62 6.39 -3.51 10.67
CA LEU A 62 5.76 -2.24 10.99
C LEU A 62 4.34 -2.18 10.46
N ARG A 63 4.13 -2.62 9.20
CA ARG A 63 2.80 -2.61 8.61
C ARG A 63 1.86 -3.57 9.35
N ALA A 64 2.35 -4.76 9.69
CA ALA A 64 1.54 -5.73 10.41
C ALA A 64 1.14 -5.19 11.77
N ARG A 65 2.04 -4.46 12.43
CA ARG A 65 1.77 -3.88 13.73
C ARG A 65 0.71 -2.78 13.64
N TRP A 66 0.79 -1.93 12.60
CA TRP A 66 -0.23 -0.91 12.42
C TRP A 66 -1.60 -1.52 12.25
N TYR A 67 -1.70 -2.58 11.47
CA TYR A 67 -2.97 -3.25 11.26
C TYR A 67 -3.46 -3.91 12.55
N GLN A 68 -2.57 -4.55 13.28
CA GLN A 68 -2.92 -5.19 14.55
C GLN A 68 -3.44 -4.16 15.54
N ASP A 69 -2.79 -3.00 15.63
CA ASP A 69 -3.25 -1.94 16.53
C ASP A 69 -4.63 -1.44 16.15
N TYR A 70 -4.90 -1.36 14.86
CA TYR A 70 -6.23 -0.98 14.42
C TYR A 70 -7.27 -2.02 14.82
N LEU A 71 -6.95 -3.30 14.63
CA LEU A 71 -7.87 -4.38 15.01
C LEU A 71 -8.17 -4.37 16.51
N GLU A 72 -7.20 -3.99 17.31
CA GLU A 72 -7.38 -3.93 18.77
C GLU A 72 -7.99 -2.62 19.22
N HIS A 73 -8.48 -1.81 18.30
CA HIS A 73 -9.14 -0.53 18.59
C HIS A 73 -8.22 0.46 19.28
N LYS A 74 -6.92 0.37 19.04
CA LYS A 74 -5.96 1.30 19.63
C LYS A 74 -5.86 2.60 18.87
N LEU A 75 -6.38 2.61 17.62
CA LEU A 75 -6.35 3.82 16.80
C LEU A 75 -7.50 3.82 15.82
N PRO A 76 -8.01 5.00 15.43
CA PRO A 76 -9.08 5.08 14.45
C PRO A 76 -8.57 4.90 13.03
N SER A 77 -9.48 4.57 12.10
CA SER A 77 -9.09 4.34 10.71
C SER A 77 -8.49 5.58 10.06
N VAL A 78 -8.95 6.76 10.45
CA VAL A 78 -8.40 7.98 9.85
C VAL A 78 -6.94 8.17 10.24
N TYR A 79 -6.57 7.76 11.44
CA TYR A 79 -5.19 7.84 11.86
C TYR A 79 -4.34 6.82 11.11
N LEU A 80 -4.89 5.62 10.90
CA LEU A 80 -4.22 4.60 10.13
C LEU A 80 -3.94 5.07 8.70
N LYS A 81 -4.93 5.76 8.10
CA LYS A 81 -4.77 6.29 6.76
C LYS A 81 -3.60 7.26 6.66
N GLY A 82 -3.45 8.11 7.66
CA GLY A 82 -2.37 9.10 7.66
C GLY A 82 -1.00 8.51 7.94
N LYS A 83 -0.92 7.48 8.78
CA LYS A 83 0.35 6.93 9.21
C LYS A 83 0.80 5.73 8.39
N ALA A 84 -0.13 4.93 7.91
CA ALA A 84 0.19 3.73 7.15
C ALA A 84 -0.77 3.59 5.97
N PRO A 85 -0.61 4.43 4.95
CA PRO A 85 -1.55 4.47 3.82
C PRO A 85 -1.66 3.15 3.06
N PHE A 86 -0.58 2.38 2.95
CA PHE A 86 -0.67 1.07 2.29
C PHE A 86 -1.57 0.12 3.07
N VAL A 87 -1.44 0.13 4.40
CA VAL A 87 -2.29 -0.72 5.25
C VAL A 87 -3.74 -0.29 5.15
N TRP A 88 -3.97 1.02 5.24
CA TRP A 88 -5.33 1.55 5.15
C TRP A 88 -5.98 1.21 3.82
N ALA A 89 -5.24 1.39 2.72
CA ALA A 89 -5.78 1.15 1.39
C ALA A 89 -6.15 -0.32 1.19
N GLU A 90 -5.33 -1.23 1.68
CA GLU A 90 -5.62 -2.65 1.55
C GLU A 90 -6.84 -3.03 2.39
N ALA A 91 -6.92 -2.52 3.61
CA ALA A 91 -8.06 -2.80 4.48
C ALA A 91 -9.35 -2.24 3.88
N ASP A 92 -9.28 -1.05 3.28
CA ASP A 92 -10.42 -0.45 2.61
C ASP A 92 -10.86 -1.29 1.41
N ARG A 93 -9.90 -1.75 0.62
CA ARG A 93 -10.19 -2.57 -0.55
C ARG A 93 -10.90 -3.86 -0.16
N GLN A 94 -10.53 -4.43 0.97
CA GLN A 94 -11.13 -5.68 1.44
C GLN A 94 -12.42 -5.45 2.24
N GLY A 95 -12.81 -4.21 2.44
CA GLY A 95 -14.03 -3.91 3.18
C GLY A 95 -13.92 -4.12 4.67
N LEU A 96 -12.73 -3.98 5.21
CA LEU A 96 -12.48 -4.22 6.63
C LEU A 96 -12.57 -2.99 7.51
N LEU A 97 -12.73 -1.82 6.90
CA LEU A 97 -12.81 -0.57 7.67
C LEU A 97 -14.22 -0.22 8.06
#